data_76d97d34d6f6465f3b5e66325c277be3
#
_entry.id   76d97d34d6f6465f3b5e66325c277be3
#
_cell.length_a   1.000
_cell.length_b   1.000
_cell.length_c   1.000
_cell.angle_alpha   90.00
_cell.angle_beta   90.00
_cell.angle_gamma   90.00
#
_symmetry.space_group_name_H-M   'P 1'
#
loop_
_entity.id
_entity.type
_entity.pdbx_description
1 polymer ?
#
loop_
_entity_poly.entity_id
_entity_poly.type
_entity_poly.pdbx_seq_one_letter_code
_entity_poly.pdbx_strand_id
1 'polypeptide(L)'
;MVFLSHYLEWINKLMFNSLNLITNNYFLKQKLKVPEFQSPIRKLTDSWQGNIENGQKIINGKLTPKVSLDFNKFEFLRDLKSEGSVQARAMTRSLVENWIDANYNLLSKEFRAKAIVSRITSWSFNYSWFAESGKLDFQKKLLNSIALQTKYLELKLIDSKEHLEKIIIIKGIIVGQSILYPEIINIKDLLGLLDYELQFLINPDGGHKTRSPVLQIELLRHLIEIRSVVAILKNVDAANLHKKTIKMGEFCRSIQMPNGCFSWFHGGSLVSKNIIKQTLERVGFKNKTFDIAEDTGFCRMSNVNSVILVD
;
A
#
# COMPACT_ATOMS: atom_id res chain seq x y z
N MET A 1 -29.41 -0.11 -0.91
CA MET A 1 -29.81 0.21 -2.31
C MET A 1 -29.35 1.60 -2.78
N VAL A 2 -29.39 2.64 -1.96
CA VAL A 2 -28.90 4.01 -2.33
C VAL A 2 -27.38 4.06 -2.59
N PHE A 3 -26.58 3.27 -1.88
CA PHE A 3 -25.11 3.17 -2.05
C PHE A 3 -24.70 2.62 -3.43
N LEU A 4 -25.45 1.63 -3.92
CA LEU A 4 -25.17 1.06 -5.26
C LEU A 4 -25.51 2.06 -6.37
N SER A 5 -26.51 2.91 -6.21
CA SER A 5 -26.92 3.88 -7.24
C SER A 5 -25.90 5.00 -7.41
N HIS A 6 -25.38 5.58 -6.34
CA HIS A 6 -24.33 6.60 -6.43
C HIS A 6 -22.98 6.03 -6.92
N TYR A 7 -22.66 4.80 -6.54
CA TYR A 7 -21.48 4.08 -7.06
C TYR A 7 -21.62 3.80 -8.55
N LEU A 8 -22.82 3.37 -8.98
CA LEU A 8 -23.12 3.13 -10.41
C LEU A 8 -23.19 4.43 -11.22
N GLU A 9 -23.70 5.53 -10.69
CA GLU A 9 -23.64 6.84 -11.36
C GLU A 9 -22.21 7.37 -11.48
N TRP A 10 -21.40 7.22 -10.44
CA TRP A 10 -19.97 7.55 -10.48
C TRP A 10 -19.22 6.66 -11.48
N ILE A 11 -19.48 5.35 -11.50
CA ILE A 11 -18.98 4.39 -12.50
C ILE A 11 -19.44 4.78 -13.91
N ASN A 12 -20.72 5.05 -14.13
CA ASN A 12 -21.24 5.39 -15.45
C ASN A 12 -20.66 6.72 -15.97
N LYS A 13 -20.48 7.71 -15.12
CA LYS A 13 -19.85 8.98 -15.46
C LYS A 13 -18.37 8.81 -15.84
N LEU A 14 -17.69 7.81 -15.29
CA LEU A 14 -16.31 7.46 -15.60
C LEU A 14 -16.20 6.48 -16.78
N MET A 15 -17.11 5.50 -16.92
CA MET A 15 -17.11 4.52 -18.03
C MET A 15 -17.32 5.18 -19.40
N PHE A 16 -18.20 6.18 -19.50
CA PHE A 16 -18.37 6.92 -20.78
C PHE A 16 -17.10 7.62 -21.22
N ASN A 17 -16.14 7.80 -20.30
CA ASN A 17 -14.85 8.42 -20.55
C ASN A 17 -13.71 7.41 -20.78
N SER A 18 -13.85 6.12 -20.40
CA SER A 18 -12.74 5.14 -20.41
C SER A 18 -12.49 4.51 -21.78
N LEU A 19 -13.52 4.28 -22.58
CA LEU A 19 -13.42 3.60 -23.88
C LEU A 19 -12.58 4.37 -24.93
N ASN A 20 -12.46 5.69 -24.80
CA ASN A 20 -11.64 6.53 -25.70
C ASN A 20 -10.23 6.83 -25.16
N LEU A 21 -9.86 6.29 -23.99
CA LEU A 21 -8.63 6.63 -23.27
C LEU A 21 -7.41 5.78 -23.67
N ILE A 22 -7.61 4.68 -24.37
CA ILE A 22 -6.57 3.67 -24.64
C ILE A 22 -5.59 4.14 -25.74
N THR A 23 -5.98 5.07 -26.59
CA THR A 23 -5.28 5.33 -27.84
C THR A 23 -4.32 6.51 -27.85
N ASN A 24 -4.34 7.43 -26.86
CA ASN A 24 -3.41 8.57 -26.90
C ASN A 24 -3.06 9.15 -25.51
N ASN A 25 -1.79 9.12 -25.14
CA ASN A 25 -1.24 9.73 -23.92
C ASN A 25 -1.60 11.22 -23.74
N TYR A 26 -1.76 11.97 -24.83
CA TYR A 26 -2.11 13.38 -24.78
C TYR A 26 -3.55 13.56 -24.25
N PHE A 27 -4.50 12.77 -24.75
CA PHE A 27 -5.88 12.78 -24.25
C PHE A 27 -5.98 12.33 -22.80
N LEU A 28 -5.19 11.32 -22.40
CA LEU A 28 -5.09 10.89 -21.00
C LEU A 28 -4.61 12.04 -20.12
N LYS A 29 -3.54 12.72 -20.47
CA LYS A 29 -3.00 13.85 -19.72
C LYS A 29 -3.98 15.02 -19.63
N GLN A 30 -4.70 15.32 -20.70
CA GLN A 30 -5.72 16.39 -20.66
C GLN A 30 -6.91 16.03 -19.76
N LYS A 31 -7.37 14.78 -19.79
CA LYS A 31 -8.46 14.30 -18.91
C LYS A 31 -8.03 14.15 -17.47
N LEU A 32 -6.74 13.89 -17.23
CA LEU A 32 -6.14 13.77 -15.91
C LEU A 32 -5.65 15.12 -15.38
N LYS A 33 -6.14 16.26 -15.90
CA LYS A 33 -5.80 17.59 -15.36
C LYS A 33 -6.01 17.59 -13.85
N VAL A 34 -4.97 17.94 -13.14
CA VAL A 34 -4.96 18.09 -11.69
C VAL A 34 -4.56 19.52 -11.34
N PRO A 35 -5.06 20.08 -10.22
CA PRO A 35 -4.60 21.40 -9.73
C PRO A 35 -3.10 21.35 -9.43
N GLU A 36 -2.43 22.47 -9.51
CA GLU A 36 -1.05 22.59 -9.05
C GLU A 36 -0.99 22.58 -7.53
N PHE A 37 -0.08 21.78 -6.99
CA PHE A 37 0.17 21.68 -5.57
C PHE A 37 1.52 22.32 -5.22
N GLN A 38 1.53 23.13 -4.16
CA GLN A 38 2.75 23.81 -3.69
C GLN A 38 3.35 23.14 -2.45
N SER A 39 2.50 22.54 -1.63
CA SER A 39 2.90 21.83 -0.41
C SER A 39 1.95 20.67 -0.11
N PRO A 40 2.39 19.65 0.61
CA PRO A 40 1.50 18.59 1.06
C PRO A 40 0.53 19.11 2.12
N ILE A 41 -0.70 18.61 2.10
CA ILE A 41 -1.71 18.97 3.09
C ILE A 41 -1.48 18.25 4.43
N ARG A 42 -0.95 17.04 4.39
CA ARG A 42 -0.68 16.22 5.58
C ARG A 42 0.69 15.59 5.53
N LYS A 43 1.30 15.45 6.71
CA LYS A 43 2.54 14.67 6.88
C LYS A 43 2.15 13.21 7.16
N LEU A 44 2.44 12.36 6.20
CA LEU A 44 2.26 10.92 6.34
C LEU A 44 3.56 10.29 6.87
N THR A 45 3.42 9.18 7.59
CA THR A 45 4.57 8.47 8.17
C THR A 45 4.58 7.03 7.71
N ASP A 46 5.75 6.53 7.30
CA ASP A 46 5.93 5.14 6.94
C ASP A 46 5.79 4.22 8.15
N SER A 47 4.98 3.18 7.99
CA SER A 47 4.80 2.16 9.02
C SER A 47 5.97 1.19 9.11
N TRP A 48 6.84 1.15 8.11
CA TRP A 48 7.87 0.12 7.97
C TRP A 48 9.27 0.71 8.09
N GLN A 49 10.16 -0.06 8.68
CA GLN A 49 11.58 0.28 8.75
C GLN A 49 12.31 -0.30 7.52
N GLY A 50 13.28 0.45 7.00
CA GLY A 50 14.19 -0.01 5.99
C GLY A 50 15.42 -0.71 6.58
N ASN A 51 16.28 -1.21 5.69
CA ASN A 51 17.55 -1.83 6.03
C ASN A 51 18.69 -0.84 5.79
N ILE A 52 19.43 -0.50 6.85
CA ILE A 52 20.54 0.48 6.81
C ILE A 52 21.69 0.01 5.91
N GLU A 53 21.99 -1.31 5.93
CA GLU A 53 23.07 -1.86 5.11
C GLU A 53 22.74 -1.79 3.61
N ASN A 54 21.47 -2.02 3.24
CA ASN A 54 21.00 -1.85 1.88
C ASN A 54 21.10 -0.39 1.46
N GLY A 55 20.73 0.55 2.33
CA GLY A 55 20.89 1.98 2.10
C GLY A 55 22.34 2.34 1.80
N GLN A 56 23.28 1.86 2.59
CA GLN A 56 24.73 2.04 2.39
C GLN A 56 25.21 1.43 1.08
N LYS A 57 24.73 0.22 0.73
CA LYS A 57 25.07 -0.43 -0.56
C LYS A 57 24.58 0.38 -1.75
N ILE A 58 23.39 0.98 -1.64
CA ILE A 58 22.82 1.84 -2.70
C ILE A 58 23.69 3.09 -2.87
N ILE A 59 24.03 3.78 -1.77
CA ILE A 59 24.86 5.00 -1.82
C ILE A 59 26.25 4.73 -2.41
N ASN A 60 26.84 3.61 -2.04
CA ASN A 60 28.17 3.20 -2.50
C ASN A 60 28.17 2.57 -3.91
N GLY A 61 27.03 2.56 -4.60
CA GLY A 61 26.90 1.98 -5.95
C GLY A 61 27.00 0.45 -6.01
N LYS A 62 27.07 -0.24 -4.86
CA LYS A 62 27.13 -1.72 -4.79
C LYS A 62 25.76 -2.37 -5.02
N LEU A 63 24.69 -1.64 -4.84
CA LEU A 63 23.32 -2.03 -5.14
C LEU A 63 22.70 -0.96 -6.03
N THR A 64 22.37 -1.30 -7.27
CA THR A 64 21.81 -0.34 -8.22
C THR A 64 20.29 -0.54 -8.30
N PRO A 65 19.49 0.39 -7.77
CA PRO A 65 18.02 0.27 -7.82
C PRO A 65 17.46 0.20 -9.24
N LYS A 66 18.16 0.77 -10.23
CA LYS A 66 17.73 0.86 -11.64
C LYS A 66 17.65 -0.48 -12.38
N VAL A 67 18.24 -1.55 -11.87
CA VAL A 67 18.33 -2.85 -12.57
C VAL A 67 17.16 -3.78 -12.21
N SER A 68 16.46 -3.53 -11.12
CA SER A 68 15.35 -4.38 -10.70
C SER A 68 14.00 -3.85 -11.20
N LEU A 69 13.08 -4.76 -11.51
CA LEU A 69 11.65 -4.43 -11.77
C LEU A 69 11.00 -3.65 -10.61
N ASP A 70 11.61 -3.73 -9.42
CA ASP A 70 11.14 -3.07 -8.21
C ASP A 70 11.57 -1.60 -8.10
N PHE A 71 12.47 -1.12 -8.98
CA PHE A 71 12.85 0.30 -9.00
C PHE A 71 11.63 1.22 -9.13
N ASN A 72 10.67 0.86 -9.98
CA ASN A 72 9.46 1.64 -10.22
C ASN A 72 8.50 1.72 -9.01
N LYS A 73 8.71 0.88 -7.99
CA LYS A 73 7.95 0.89 -6.73
C LYS A 73 8.51 1.87 -5.70
N PHE A 74 9.79 2.21 -5.81
CA PHE A 74 10.50 3.08 -4.86
C PHE A 74 10.50 2.60 -3.40
N GLU A 75 10.30 1.31 -3.15
CA GLU A 75 10.31 0.75 -1.79
C GLU A 75 11.67 0.86 -1.10
N PHE A 76 12.76 0.91 -1.88
CA PHE A 76 14.13 1.14 -1.41
C PHE A 76 14.34 2.51 -0.74
N LEU A 77 13.39 3.46 -0.85
CA LEU A 77 13.47 4.72 -0.12
C LEU A 77 13.50 4.53 1.39
N ARG A 78 12.91 3.45 1.89
CA ARG A 78 12.98 3.09 3.31
C ARG A 78 14.41 2.79 3.74
N ASP A 79 15.17 2.10 2.88
CA ASP A 79 16.57 1.75 3.13
C ASP A 79 17.47 2.99 3.13
N LEU A 80 17.29 3.88 2.15
CA LEU A 80 17.99 5.16 2.09
C LEU A 80 17.64 6.07 3.28
N LYS A 81 16.37 6.08 3.71
CA LYS A 81 15.95 6.82 4.89
C LYS A 81 16.55 6.25 6.18
N SER A 82 16.68 4.93 6.27
CA SER A 82 17.29 4.27 7.43
C SER A 82 18.79 4.53 7.53
N GLU A 83 19.47 4.70 6.40
CA GLU A 83 20.86 5.17 6.34
C GLU A 83 20.96 6.64 6.78
N GLY A 84 20.03 7.51 6.32
CA GLY A 84 19.74 8.81 6.91
C GLY A 84 20.68 9.96 6.55
N SER A 85 21.78 9.75 5.82
CA SER A 85 22.76 10.79 5.47
C SER A 85 22.18 11.87 4.55
N VAL A 86 22.86 13.01 4.49
CA VAL A 86 22.58 14.08 3.53
C VAL A 86 22.71 13.56 2.08
N GLN A 87 23.70 12.69 1.85
CA GLN A 87 23.94 12.07 0.55
C GLN A 87 22.76 11.15 0.13
N ALA A 88 22.22 10.32 1.05
CA ALA A 88 21.04 9.50 0.81
C ALA A 88 19.83 10.35 0.40
N ARG A 89 19.63 11.45 1.10
CA ARG A 89 18.54 12.40 0.82
C ARG A 89 18.69 13.06 -0.55
N ALA A 90 19.89 13.53 -0.89
CA ALA A 90 20.18 14.13 -2.19
C ALA A 90 20.00 13.12 -3.34
N MET A 91 20.53 11.90 -3.16
CA MET A 91 20.37 10.79 -4.11
C MET A 91 18.89 10.46 -4.32
N THR A 92 18.10 10.38 -3.25
CA THR A 92 16.64 10.14 -3.35
C THR A 92 15.95 11.17 -4.22
N ARG A 93 16.23 12.47 -4.02
CA ARG A 93 15.66 13.55 -4.85
C ARG A 93 16.01 13.35 -6.32
N SER A 94 17.28 13.12 -6.61
CA SER A 94 17.75 12.92 -7.99
C SER A 94 17.09 11.70 -8.64
N LEU A 95 16.97 10.56 -7.92
CA LEU A 95 16.32 9.37 -8.45
C LEU A 95 14.83 9.60 -8.73
N VAL A 96 14.12 10.29 -7.84
CA VAL A 96 12.70 10.61 -8.01
C VAL A 96 12.49 11.60 -9.15
N GLU A 97 13.28 12.67 -9.21
CA GLU A 97 13.20 13.67 -10.25
C GLU A 97 13.48 13.09 -11.64
N ASN A 98 14.56 12.34 -11.77
CA ASN A 98 14.93 11.65 -13.01
C ASN A 98 13.82 10.66 -13.45
N TRP A 99 13.21 9.96 -12.49
CA TRP A 99 12.11 9.05 -12.82
C TRP A 99 10.90 9.81 -13.36
N ILE A 100 10.52 10.92 -12.73
CA ILE A 100 9.38 11.74 -13.17
C ILE A 100 9.64 12.27 -14.59
N ASP A 101 10.86 12.73 -14.88
CA ASP A 101 11.24 13.26 -16.19
C ASP A 101 11.24 12.21 -17.29
N ALA A 102 11.68 10.99 -16.97
CA ALA A 102 11.75 9.89 -17.92
C ALA A 102 10.39 9.22 -18.18
N ASN A 103 9.49 9.23 -17.20
CA ASN A 103 8.27 8.42 -17.25
C ASN A 103 7.01 9.28 -17.46
N TYR A 104 6.87 9.81 -18.65
CA TYR A 104 5.68 10.54 -19.07
C TYR A 104 4.66 9.68 -19.84
N ASN A 105 5.01 8.42 -20.16
CA ASN A 105 4.11 7.51 -20.87
C ASN A 105 3.24 6.71 -19.89
N LEU A 106 1.97 7.10 -19.74
CA LEU A 106 1.00 6.45 -18.85
C LEU A 106 0.60 5.03 -19.25
N LEU A 107 0.91 4.60 -20.48
CA LEU A 107 0.59 3.26 -20.98
C LEU A 107 1.73 2.26 -20.76
N SER A 108 2.87 2.71 -20.25
CA SER A 108 4.02 1.85 -20.01
C SER A 108 3.79 0.90 -18.83
N LYS A 109 4.62 -0.16 -18.75
CA LYS A 109 4.56 -1.13 -17.64
C LYS A 109 4.86 -0.52 -16.26
N GLU A 110 5.53 0.63 -16.22
CA GLU A 110 5.80 1.41 -15.01
C GLU A 110 4.52 1.95 -14.38
N PHE A 111 3.44 2.03 -15.16
CA PHE A 111 2.10 2.43 -14.74
C PHE A 111 1.15 1.26 -14.46
N ARG A 112 1.67 0.07 -14.14
CA ARG A 112 0.83 -1.00 -13.56
C ARG A 112 0.37 -0.57 -12.16
N ALA A 113 -0.87 -0.87 -11.83
CA ALA A 113 -1.51 -0.42 -10.58
C ALA A 113 -0.65 -0.67 -9.33
N LYS A 114 -0.13 -1.89 -9.16
CA LYS A 114 0.75 -2.22 -8.01
C LYS A 114 2.00 -1.34 -7.93
N ALA A 115 2.64 -1.04 -9.05
CA ALA A 115 3.84 -0.19 -9.07
C ALA A 115 3.50 1.27 -8.72
N ILE A 116 2.40 1.79 -9.26
CA ILE A 116 1.91 3.14 -8.94
C ILE A 116 1.60 3.25 -7.45
N VAL A 117 0.85 2.31 -6.90
CA VAL A 117 0.46 2.33 -5.48
C VAL A 117 1.67 2.29 -4.57
N SER A 118 2.64 1.38 -4.82
CA SER A 118 3.89 1.34 -4.04
C SER A 118 4.66 2.65 -4.14
N ARG A 119 4.77 3.24 -5.32
CA ARG A 119 5.47 4.50 -5.56
C ARG A 119 4.80 5.68 -4.86
N ILE A 120 3.48 5.86 -5.03
CA ILE A 120 2.73 6.91 -4.33
C ILE A 120 2.92 6.75 -2.82
N THR A 121 2.78 5.53 -2.30
CA THR A 121 2.95 5.24 -0.87
C THR A 121 4.36 5.58 -0.41
N SER A 122 5.39 5.12 -1.12
CA SER A 122 6.79 5.39 -0.78
C SER A 122 7.12 6.88 -0.81
N TRP A 123 6.67 7.61 -1.83
CA TRP A 123 6.92 9.04 -1.96
C TRP A 123 6.17 9.85 -0.88
N SER A 124 4.89 9.54 -0.67
CA SER A 124 4.05 10.26 0.28
C SER A 124 4.49 10.05 1.73
N PHE A 125 4.82 8.82 2.13
CA PHE A 125 5.23 8.49 3.48
C PHE A 125 6.64 8.99 3.83
N ASN A 126 7.45 9.24 2.83
CA ASN A 126 8.82 9.74 3.02
C ASN A 126 8.99 11.20 2.57
N TYR A 127 7.93 11.88 2.17
CA TYR A 127 7.96 13.26 1.66
C TYR A 127 8.71 14.21 2.61
N SER A 128 8.35 14.21 3.89
CA SER A 128 8.96 15.11 4.88
C SER A 128 10.47 14.86 5.07
N TRP A 129 10.92 13.62 4.86
CA TRP A 129 12.34 13.31 4.98
C TRP A 129 13.16 13.82 3.78
N PHE A 130 12.72 13.54 2.53
CA PHE A 130 13.55 13.86 1.38
C PHE A 130 13.09 15.09 0.59
N ALA A 131 11.79 15.40 0.53
CA ALA A 131 11.27 16.42 -0.35
C ALA A 131 11.08 17.79 0.32
N GLU A 132 10.66 17.84 1.57
CA GLU A 132 10.30 19.09 2.29
C GLU A 132 11.46 20.10 2.34
N SER A 133 12.71 19.65 2.42
CA SER A 133 13.90 20.49 2.36
C SER A 133 14.47 20.66 0.94
N GLY A 134 13.78 20.20 -0.08
CA GLY A 134 14.16 20.35 -1.50
C GLY A 134 13.74 21.69 -2.08
N LYS A 135 14.18 21.95 -3.32
CA LYS A 135 13.73 23.13 -4.09
C LYS A 135 12.22 23.09 -4.29
N LEU A 136 11.58 24.26 -4.31
CA LEU A 136 10.13 24.38 -4.49
C LEU A 136 9.64 23.74 -5.81
N ASP A 137 10.40 23.90 -6.89
CA ASP A 137 10.05 23.32 -8.19
C ASP A 137 10.05 21.79 -8.16
N PHE A 138 11.01 21.19 -7.44
CA PHE A 138 11.03 19.75 -7.23
C PHE A 138 9.80 19.30 -6.41
N GLN A 139 9.45 20.02 -5.34
CA GLN A 139 8.29 19.71 -4.52
C GLN A 139 6.99 19.74 -5.35
N LYS A 140 6.79 20.81 -6.12
CA LYS A 140 5.64 20.95 -7.04
C LYS A 140 5.58 19.82 -8.05
N LYS A 141 6.71 19.50 -8.70
CA LYS A 141 6.83 18.44 -9.67
C LYS A 141 6.46 17.08 -9.08
N LEU A 142 6.94 16.79 -7.87
CA LEU A 142 6.63 15.56 -7.14
C LEU A 142 5.14 15.46 -6.81
N LEU A 143 4.56 16.51 -6.22
CA LEU A 143 3.14 16.52 -5.85
C LEU A 143 2.23 16.40 -7.07
N ASN A 144 2.55 17.08 -8.17
CA ASN A 144 1.79 16.97 -9.42
C ASN A 144 1.89 15.56 -10.01
N SER A 145 3.04 14.90 -9.89
CA SER A 145 3.20 13.51 -10.30
C SER A 145 2.37 12.55 -9.43
N ILE A 146 2.34 12.76 -8.11
CA ILE A 146 1.46 11.99 -7.20
C ILE A 146 -0.01 12.20 -7.59
N ALA A 147 -0.42 13.45 -7.84
CA ALA A 147 -1.79 13.77 -8.21
C ALA A 147 -2.23 13.09 -9.52
N LEU A 148 -1.40 13.15 -10.54
CA LEU A 148 -1.64 12.49 -11.82
C LEU A 148 -1.78 10.98 -11.65
N GLN A 149 -0.90 10.35 -10.89
CA GLN A 149 -0.93 8.92 -10.64
C GLN A 149 -2.14 8.51 -9.78
N THR A 150 -2.52 9.33 -8.80
CA THR A 150 -3.73 9.08 -7.98
C THR A 150 -4.98 9.11 -8.86
N LYS A 151 -5.09 10.11 -9.74
CA LYS A 151 -6.20 10.20 -10.69
C LYS A 151 -6.25 9.02 -11.66
N TYR A 152 -5.09 8.54 -12.10
CA TYR A 152 -5.01 7.34 -12.93
C TYR A 152 -5.48 6.09 -12.18
N LEU A 153 -5.18 5.96 -10.88
CA LEU A 153 -5.67 4.86 -10.05
C LEU A 153 -7.19 4.88 -9.90
N GLU A 154 -7.81 6.06 -9.81
CA GLU A 154 -9.28 6.19 -9.76
C GLU A 154 -9.93 5.58 -11.02
N LEU A 155 -9.33 5.78 -12.20
CA LEU A 155 -9.79 5.14 -13.43
C LEU A 155 -9.55 3.63 -13.43
N LYS A 156 -8.38 3.19 -12.95
CA LYS A 156 -8.02 1.77 -12.88
C LYS A 156 -8.89 0.98 -11.91
N LEU A 157 -9.38 1.61 -10.86
CA LEU A 157 -10.27 0.97 -9.89
C LEU A 157 -11.55 0.44 -10.55
N ILE A 158 -12.04 1.14 -11.60
CA ILE A 158 -13.24 0.77 -12.33
C ILE A 158 -13.01 -0.48 -13.18
N ASP A 159 -11.85 -0.54 -13.82
CA ASP A 159 -11.50 -1.61 -14.76
C ASP A 159 -10.98 -2.87 -14.06
N SER A 160 -10.55 -2.76 -12.80
CA SER A 160 -9.99 -3.89 -12.05
C SER A 160 -11.08 -4.90 -11.69
N LYS A 161 -10.78 -6.18 -11.89
CA LYS A 161 -11.68 -7.31 -11.57
C LYS A 161 -11.26 -8.06 -10.32
N GLU A 162 -9.98 -8.05 -10.01
CA GLU A 162 -9.39 -8.81 -8.92
C GLU A 162 -9.56 -8.09 -7.57
N HIS A 163 -10.14 -8.76 -6.59
CA HIS A 163 -10.42 -8.18 -5.27
C HIS A 163 -9.17 -7.61 -4.58
N LEU A 164 -8.06 -8.36 -4.60
CA LEU A 164 -6.81 -7.90 -4.00
C LEU A 164 -6.25 -6.67 -4.74
N GLU A 165 -6.32 -6.64 -6.07
CA GLU A 165 -5.87 -5.48 -6.83
C GLU A 165 -6.70 -4.24 -6.52
N LYS A 166 -8.02 -4.36 -6.39
CA LYS A 166 -8.89 -3.25 -5.98
C LYS A 166 -8.52 -2.70 -4.60
N ILE A 167 -8.26 -3.59 -3.61
CA ILE A 167 -7.82 -3.17 -2.28
C ILE A 167 -6.50 -2.39 -2.36
N ILE A 168 -5.54 -2.86 -3.15
CA ILE A 168 -4.27 -2.18 -3.36
C ILE A 168 -4.50 -0.81 -4.00
N ILE A 169 -5.35 -0.71 -5.02
CA ILE A 169 -5.68 0.55 -5.69
C ILE A 169 -6.36 1.52 -4.72
N ILE A 170 -7.35 1.06 -3.93
CA ILE A 170 -8.02 1.87 -2.89
C ILE A 170 -7.00 2.46 -1.92
N LYS A 171 -6.01 1.66 -1.47
CA LYS A 171 -4.90 2.16 -0.65
C LYS A 171 -4.17 3.30 -1.33
N GLY A 172 -3.79 3.15 -2.61
CA GLY A 172 -3.09 4.18 -3.37
C GLY A 172 -3.88 5.47 -3.50
N ILE A 173 -5.18 5.38 -3.72
CA ILE A 173 -6.09 6.53 -3.78
C ILE A 173 -6.17 7.23 -2.42
N ILE A 174 -6.39 6.49 -1.34
CA ILE A 174 -6.44 7.05 0.02
C ILE A 174 -5.14 7.78 0.36
N VAL A 175 -3.98 7.17 0.11
CA VAL A 175 -2.67 7.78 0.37
C VAL A 175 -2.47 9.05 -0.46
N GLY A 176 -2.71 8.97 -1.77
CA GLY A 176 -2.52 10.09 -2.69
C GLY A 176 -3.46 11.26 -2.37
N GLN A 177 -4.73 10.99 -2.12
CA GLN A 177 -5.68 12.06 -1.74
C GLN A 177 -5.34 12.66 -0.38
N SER A 178 -4.87 11.85 0.59
CA SER A 178 -4.53 12.34 1.93
C SER A 178 -3.38 13.33 1.95
N ILE A 179 -2.40 13.22 1.06
CA ILE A 179 -1.28 14.15 1.00
C ILE A 179 -1.61 15.42 0.21
N LEU A 180 -2.59 15.37 -0.71
CA LEU A 180 -2.86 16.44 -1.68
C LEU A 180 -4.06 17.30 -1.32
N TYR A 181 -5.12 16.72 -0.77
CA TYR A 181 -6.40 17.41 -0.60
C TYR A 181 -6.75 17.63 0.87
N PRO A 182 -7.34 18.80 1.21
CA PRO A 182 -7.75 19.11 2.58
C PRO A 182 -8.80 18.12 3.10
N GLU A 183 -9.68 17.69 2.21
CA GLU A 183 -10.65 16.64 2.47
C GLU A 183 -10.45 15.51 1.46
N ILE A 184 -10.55 14.27 1.93
CA ILE A 184 -10.57 13.13 1.03
C ILE A 184 -11.98 13.00 0.48
N ILE A 185 -12.11 13.16 -0.82
CA ILE A 185 -13.37 13.00 -1.52
C ILE A 185 -13.80 11.54 -1.40
N ASN A 186 -15.01 11.31 -0.88
CA ASN A 186 -15.61 9.98 -0.79
C ASN A 186 -14.84 8.97 0.08
N ILE A 187 -14.16 9.41 1.15
CA ILE A 187 -13.44 8.47 2.05
C ILE A 187 -14.38 7.38 2.60
N LYS A 188 -15.63 7.71 2.90
CA LYS A 188 -16.62 6.74 3.36
C LYS A 188 -16.93 5.69 2.30
N ASP A 189 -17.03 6.10 1.05
CA ASP A 189 -17.32 5.22 -0.08
C ASP A 189 -16.11 4.31 -0.35
N LEU A 190 -14.88 4.86 -0.26
CA LEU A 190 -13.65 4.07 -0.41
C LEU A 190 -13.51 3.04 0.72
N LEU A 191 -13.83 3.39 1.96
CA LEU A 191 -13.82 2.45 3.09
C LEU A 191 -14.95 1.42 2.98
N GLY A 192 -16.13 1.82 2.50
CA GLY A 192 -17.23 0.90 2.21
C GLY A 192 -16.88 -0.10 1.12
N LEU A 193 -16.23 0.36 0.05
CA LEU A 193 -15.75 -0.50 -1.02
C LEU A 193 -14.63 -1.42 -0.54
N LEU A 194 -13.68 -0.90 0.25
CA LEU A 194 -12.64 -1.72 0.88
C LEU A 194 -13.27 -2.85 1.70
N ASP A 195 -14.27 -2.53 2.50
CA ASP A 195 -14.96 -3.49 3.36
C ASP A 195 -15.68 -4.57 2.55
N TYR A 196 -16.32 -4.17 1.45
CA TYR A 196 -16.95 -5.07 0.50
C TYR A 196 -15.93 -6.01 -0.17
N GLU A 197 -14.82 -5.50 -0.69
CA GLU A 197 -13.80 -6.31 -1.34
C GLU A 197 -13.11 -7.28 -0.37
N LEU A 198 -12.94 -6.88 0.89
CA LEU A 198 -12.37 -7.72 1.95
C LEU A 198 -13.21 -8.97 2.26
N GLN A 199 -14.52 -8.94 2.06
CA GLN A 199 -15.40 -10.11 2.29
C GLN A 199 -15.06 -11.28 1.36
N PHE A 200 -14.47 -11.00 0.19
CA PHE A 200 -14.08 -12.03 -0.77
C PHE A 200 -12.70 -12.64 -0.45
N LEU A 201 -11.92 -12.00 0.39
CA LEU A 201 -10.53 -12.41 0.69
C LEU A 201 -10.33 -12.93 2.11
N ILE A 202 -11.16 -12.50 3.07
CA ILE A 202 -10.97 -12.79 4.49
C ILE A 202 -12.19 -13.53 5.03
N ASN A 203 -11.92 -14.58 5.77
CA ASN A 203 -12.92 -15.33 6.56
C ASN A 203 -13.29 -14.60 7.87
N PRO A 204 -14.41 -14.95 8.50
CA PRO A 204 -14.82 -14.35 9.78
C PRO A 204 -13.81 -14.54 10.92
N ASP A 205 -12.98 -15.60 10.90
CA ASP A 205 -11.90 -15.86 11.84
C ASP A 205 -10.63 -15.04 11.60
N GLY A 206 -10.59 -14.23 10.52
CA GLY A 206 -9.47 -13.36 10.14
C GLY A 206 -8.45 -14.00 9.22
N GLY A 207 -8.64 -15.25 8.83
CA GLY A 207 -7.77 -15.96 7.88
C GLY A 207 -8.07 -15.58 6.44
N HIS A 208 -7.04 -15.57 5.60
CA HIS A 208 -7.18 -15.36 4.16
C HIS A 208 -7.82 -16.61 3.52
N LYS A 209 -8.81 -16.43 2.65
CA LYS A 209 -9.57 -17.54 2.04
C LYS A 209 -8.71 -18.51 1.21
N THR A 210 -7.58 -18.06 0.70
CA THR A 210 -6.63 -18.96 0.02
C THR A 210 -5.80 -19.80 0.99
N ARG A 211 -5.92 -19.56 2.29
CA ARG A 211 -5.14 -20.21 3.36
C ARG A 211 -3.62 -20.00 3.26
N SER A 212 -3.18 -19.08 2.36
CA SER A 212 -1.77 -18.76 2.14
C SER A 212 -1.24 -17.76 3.17
N PRO A 213 -0.23 -18.14 3.99
CA PRO A 213 0.39 -17.21 4.95
C PRO A 213 1.04 -15.99 4.31
N VAL A 214 1.50 -16.13 3.06
CA VAL A 214 2.10 -15.01 2.29
C VAL A 214 1.05 -13.98 1.93
N LEU A 215 -0.08 -14.40 1.37
CA LEU A 215 -1.18 -13.50 1.02
C LEU A 215 -1.84 -12.91 2.27
N GLN A 216 -1.92 -13.68 3.35
CA GLN A 216 -2.38 -13.21 4.65
C GLN A 216 -1.59 -12.00 5.14
N ILE A 217 -0.25 -12.10 5.17
CA ILE A 217 0.57 -10.99 5.68
C ILE A 217 0.68 -9.84 4.68
N GLU A 218 0.69 -10.09 3.38
CA GLU A 218 0.66 -9.04 2.34
C GLU A 218 -0.59 -8.17 2.51
N LEU A 219 -1.75 -8.78 2.58
CA LEU A 219 -3.01 -8.07 2.76
C LEU A 219 -3.05 -7.31 4.09
N LEU A 220 -2.62 -7.95 5.18
CA LEU A 220 -2.55 -7.31 6.49
C LEU A 220 -1.68 -6.05 6.48
N ARG A 221 -0.54 -6.07 5.79
CA ARG A 221 0.34 -4.90 5.65
C ARG A 221 -0.36 -3.76 4.90
N HIS A 222 -1.12 -4.06 3.85
CA HIS A 222 -1.92 -3.04 3.16
C HIS A 222 -2.96 -2.41 4.09
N LEU A 223 -3.65 -3.21 4.91
CA LEU A 223 -4.64 -2.69 5.86
C LEU A 223 -4.00 -1.84 6.96
N ILE A 224 -2.81 -2.21 7.45
CA ILE A 224 -2.05 -1.40 8.42
C ILE A 224 -1.70 -0.04 7.82
N GLU A 225 -1.23 0.01 6.57
CA GLU A 225 -0.93 1.28 5.88
C GLU A 225 -2.19 2.14 5.71
N ILE A 226 -3.30 1.58 5.27
CA ILE A 226 -4.59 2.30 5.17
C ILE A 226 -5.00 2.82 6.55
N ARG A 227 -4.97 1.97 7.58
CA ARG A 227 -5.32 2.34 8.95
C ARG A 227 -4.46 3.50 9.47
N SER A 228 -3.16 3.50 9.19
CA SER A 228 -2.25 4.57 9.62
C SER A 228 -2.58 5.92 8.98
N VAL A 229 -3.02 5.91 7.72
CA VAL A 229 -3.45 7.12 7.01
C VAL A 229 -4.80 7.59 7.52
N VAL A 230 -5.77 6.68 7.65
CA VAL A 230 -7.13 7.03 8.10
C VAL A 230 -7.13 7.57 9.54
N ALA A 231 -6.22 7.10 10.39
CA ALA A 231 -6.10 7.56 11.78
C ALA A 231 -5.76 9.06 11.92
N ILE A 232 -5.19 9.69 10.90
CA ILE A 232 -4.89 11.14 10.91
C ILE A 232 -6.01 11.99 10.29
N LEU A 233 -7.04 11.35 9.74
CA LEU A 233 -8.19 12.03 9.15
C LEU A 233 -9.24 12.34 10.22
N LYS A 234 -9.78 13.54 10.18
CA LYS A 234 -10.83 13.95 11.11
C LYS A 234 -12.20 13.38 10.68
N ASN A 235 -13.01 13.01 11.66
CA ASN A 235 -14.42 12.59 11.46
C ASN A 235 -14.58 11.37 10.52
N VAL A 236 -13.62 10.44 10.53
CA VAL A 236 -13.69 9.20 9.78
C VAL A 236 -13.87 8.04 10.74
N ASP A 237 -14.95 7.30 10.57
CA ASP A 237 -15.15 6.04 11.30
C ASP A 237 -14.35 4.93 10.62
N ALA A 238 -13.36 4.42 11.34
CA ALA A 238 -12.49 3.33 10.91
C ALA A 238 -12.60 2.09 11.83
N ALA A 239 -13.62 2.01 12.66
CA ALA A 239 -13.76 0.93 13.65
C ALA A 239 -13.73 -0.46 13.00
N ASN A 240 -14.42 -0.62 11.88
CA ASN A 240 -14.47 -1.91 11.17
C ASN A 240 -13.09 -2.29 10.57
N LEU A 241 -12.39 -1.34 9.94
CA LEU A 241 -11.03 -1.55 9.45
C LEU A 241 -10.08 -1.93 10.60
N HIS A 242 -10.19 -1.25 11.74
CA HIS A 242 -9.39 -1.55 12.93
C HIS A 242 -9.66 -2.97 13.44
N LYS A 243 -10.94 -3.35 13.59
CA LYS A 243 -11.37 -4.68 14.04
C LYS A 243 -10.83 -5.78 13.11
N LYS A 244 -10.99 -5.61 11.79
CA LYS A 244 -10.48 -6.59 10.80
C LYS A 244 -8.95 -6.70 10.85
N THR A 245 -8.25 -5.57 10.95
CA THR A 245 -6.78 -5.55 11.04
C THR A 245 -6.28 -6.31 12.27
N ILE A 246 -6.93 -6.13 13.43
CA ILE A 246 -6.59 -6.87 14.65
C ILE A 246 -6.84 -8.36 14.46
N LYS A 247 -8.00 -8.74 13.96
CA LYS A 247 -8.38 -10.14 13.77
C LYS A 247 -7.43 -10.88 12.84
N MET A 248 -7.06 -10.24 11.73
CA MET A 248 -6.03 -10.77 10.82
C MET A 248 -4.65 -10.89 11.49
N GLY A 249 -4.30 -9.96 12.38
CA GLY A 249 -3.06 -10.03 13.15
C GLY A 249 -3.05 -11.17 14.16
N GLU A 250 -4.17 -11.42 14.84
CA GLU A 250 -4.35 -12.58 15.74
C GLU A 250 -4.20 -13.89 14.94
N PHE A 251 -4.78 -13.95 13.75
CA PHE A 251 -4.62 -15.07 12.85
C PHE A 251 -3.15 -15.28 12.46
N CYS A 252 -2.43 -14.24 12.06
CA CYS A 252 -1.01 -14.30 11.74
C CYS A 252 -0.16 -14.83 12.92
N ARG A 253 -0.47 -14.39 14.17
CA ARG A 253 0.22 -14.92 15.36
C ARG A 253 -0.03 -16.39 15.57
N SER A 254 -1.24 -16.85 15.29
CA SER A 254 -1.62 -18.25 15.48
C SER A 254 -0.94 -19.19 14.50
N ILE A 255 -0.66 -18.74 13.28
CA ILE A 255 0.08 -19.53 12.27
C ILE A 255 1.60 -19.32 12.34
N GLN A 256 2.10 -18.46 13.25
CA GLN A 256 3.52 -18.25 13.45
C GLN A 256 4.12 -19.39 14.28
N MET A 257 5.20 -19.95 13.79
CA MET A 257 5.98 -20.99 14.48
C MET A 257 6.94 -20.36 15.51
N PRO A 258 7.41 -21.12 16.52
CA PRO A 258 8.31 -20.63 17.57
C PRO A 258 9.61 -20.00 17.03
N ASN A 259 10.08 -20.44 15.87
CA ASN A 259 11.26 -19.88 15.20
C ASN A 259 11.00 -18.50 14.54
N GLY A 260 9.77 -17.97 14.63
CA GLY A 260 9.37 -16.68 14.07
C GLY A 260 8.97 -16.71 12.59
N CYS A 261 9.01 -17.87 11.93
CA CYS A 261 8.57 -18.03 10.55
C CYS A 261 7.09 -18.45 10.47
N PHE A 262 6.51 -18.33 9.29
CA PHE A 262 5.26 -19.02 8.96
C PHE A 262 5.52 -20.42 8.42
N SER A 263 4.55 -21.31 8.59
CA SER A 263 4.52 -22.60 7.90
C SER A 263 4.26 -22.39 6.40
N TRP A 264 4.78 -23.31 5.57
CA TRP A 264 4.67 -23.21 4.10
C TRP A 264 3.43 -23.93 3.59
N PHE A 265 2.27 -23.45 3.99
CA PHE A 265 1.00 -23.95 3.48
C PHE A 265 0.58 -23.23 2.20
N HIS A 266 -0.21 -23.87 1.37
CA HIS A 266 -0.94 -23.28 0.24
C HIS A 266 -0.11 -22.34 -0.63
N GLY A 267 0.98 -22.82 -1.19
CA GLY A 267 1.89 -22.04 -2.01
C GLY A 267 2.69 -21.00 -1.22
N GLY A 268 2.80 -21.20 0.10
CA GLY A 268 3.62 -20.37 0.96
C GLY A 268 5.08 -20.39 0.52
N SER A 269 5.71 -19.22 0.58
CA SER A 269 7.13 -19.02 0.38
C SER A 269 7.75 -18.42 1.63
N LEU A 270 9.09 -18.31 1.63
CA LEU A 270 9.78 -17.72 2.76
C LEU A 270 9.42 -16.24 2.91
N VAL A 271 8.68 -15.92 3.97
CA VAL A 271 8.51 -14.54 4.43
C VAL A 271 9.60 -14.23 5.45
N SER A 272 10.31 -13.12 5.26
CA SER A 272 11.34 -12.69 6.19
C SER A 272 10.79 -12.55 7.61
N LYS A 273 11.50 -13.10 8.61
CA LYS A 273 11.15 -12.96 10.04
C LYS A 273 10.99 -11.49 10.45
N ASN A 274 11.80 -10.61 9.88
CA ASN A 274 11.72 -9.19 10.15
C ASN A 274 10.41 -8.57 9.64
N ILE A 275 9.93 -8.97 8.46
CA ILE A 275 8.63 -8.56 7.93
C ILE A 275 7.50 -9.03 8.85
N ILE A 276 7.54 -10.30 9.27
CA ILE A 276 6.53 -10.85 10.18
C ILE A 276 6.53 -10.06 11.50
N LYS A 277 7.70 -9.91 12.12
CA LYS A 277 7.88 -9.17 13.36
C LYS A 277 7.35 -7.74 13.28
N GLN A 278 7.83 -6.96 12.32
CA GLN A 278 7.37 -5.58 12.12
C GLN A 278 5.86 -5.50 11.91
N THR A 279 5.29 -6.43 11.14
CA THR A 279 3.84 -6.44 10.86
C THR A 279 3.04 -6.69 12.13
N LEU A 280 3.42 -7.69 12.92
CA LEU A 280 2.73 -8.03 14.17
C LEU A 280 2.88 -6.96 15.25
N GLU A 281 4.03 -6.27 15.31
CA GLU A 281 4.22 -5.10 16.18
C GLU A 281 3.29 -3.94 15.79
N ARG A 282 3.05 -3.71 14.48
CA ARG A 282 2.18 -2.64 13.98
C ARG A 282 0.69 -2.94 14.11
N VAL A 283 0.29 -4.20 14.16
CA VAL A 283 -1.11 -4.55 14.46
C VAL A 283 -1.51 -3.94 15.81
N GLY A 284 -0.59 -3.93 16.76
CA GLY A 284 -0.84 -3.55 18.15
C GLY A 284 -1.65 -4.67 18.86
N PHE A 285 -1.36 -4.87 20.14
CA PHE A 285 -2.10 -5.75 21.02
C PHE A 285 -1.81 -7.24 21.12
N LYS A 286 -2.20 -7.67 22.28
CA LYS A 286 -1.94 -8.88 23.04
C LYS A 286 -2.15 -10.16 22.23
N ASN A 287 -1.21 -10.99 22.36
CA ASN A 287 -0.99 -12.40 22.07
C ASN A 287 -2.19 -13.33 22.20
N LYS A 288 -3.31 -13.00 21.58
CA LYS A 288 -4.39 -13.97 21.48
C LYS A 288 -4.12 -14.83 20.24
N THR A 289 -3.92 -16.12 20.49
CA THR A 289 -3.89 -17.13 19.42
C THR A 289 -5.20 -17.91 19.45
N PHE A 290 -5.60 -18.45 18.33
CA PHE A 290 -6.69 -19.42 18.29
C PHE A 290 -6.14 -20.84 18.55
N ASP A 291 -7.01 -21.71 19.03
CA ASP A 291 -6.77 -23.16 19.00
C ASP A 291 -7.35 -23.77 17.72
N ILE A 292 -8.51 -23.28 17.31
CA ILE A 292 -9.18 -23.68 16.07
C ILE A 292 -9.65 -22.43 15.33
N ALA A 293 -9.34 -22.34 14.04
CA ALA A 293 -9.87 -21.37 13.11
C ALA A 293 -10.86 -22.09 12.18
N GLU A 294 -12.12 -22.13 12.61
CA GLU A 294 -13.17 -22.96 11.99
C GLU A 294 -13.43 -22.59 10.53
N ASP A 295 -13.48 -21.27 10.22
CA ASP A 295 -13.79 -20.80 8.88
C ASP A 295 -12.63 -21.00 7.90
N THR A 296 -11.38 -20.86 8.38
CA THR A 296 -10.19 -21.02 7.54
C THR A 296 -9.65 -22.44 7.57
N GLY A 297 -10.01 -23.25 8.58
CA GLY A 297 -9.66 -24.67 8.67
C GLY A 297 -8.27 -24.95 9.24
N PHE A 298 -7.75 -24.08 10.15
CA PHE A 298 -6.50 -24.34 10.86
C PHE A 298 -6.75 -24.74 12.30
N CYS A 299 -5.96 -25.69 12.79
CA CYS A 299 -5.91 -26.04 14.20
C CYS A 299 -4.48 -25.85 14.73
N ARG A 300 -4.36 -25.22 15.91
CA ARG A 300 -3.10 -25.01 16.61
C ARG A 300 -3.13 -25.70 17.96
N MET A 301 -2.19 -26.58 18.16
CA MET A 301 -1.90 -27.20 19.48
C MET A 301 -0.53 -26.72 19.93
N SER A 302 -0.42 -26.27 21.17
CA SER A 302 0.85 -25.81 21.72
C SER A 302 1.01 -26.21 23.17
N ASN A 303 2.21 -26.60 23.53
CA ASN A 303 2.66 -26.79 24.90
C ASN A 303 4.00 -26.03 25.10
N VAL A 304 4.64 -26.22 26.27
CA VAL A 304 5.91 -25.56 26.62
C VAL A 304 7.01 -25.80 25.59
N ASN A 305 7.05 -26.97 24.96
CA ASN A 305 8.18 -27.39 24.11
C ASN A 305 7.82 -27.58 22.64
N SER A 306 6.53 -27.56 22.30
CA SER A 306 6.10 -27.94 20.95
C SER A 306 4.90 -27.09 20.47
N VAL A 307 4.90 -26.81 19.19
CA VAL A 307 3.76 -26.24 18.47
C VAL A 307 3.47 -27.14 17.28
N ILE A 308 2.24 -27.57 17.17
CA ILE A 308 1.71 -28.31 16.03
C ILE A 308 0.66 -27.42 15.37
N LEU A 309 0.80 -27.21 14.09
CA LEU A 309 -0.18 -26.53 13.25
C LEU A 309 -0.69 -27.55 12.23
N VAL A 310 -1.99 -27.74 12.24
CA VAL A 310 -2.70 -28.64 11.32
C VAL A 310 -3.54 -27.80 10.38
N ASP A 311 -3.51 -28.19 9.13
CA ASP A 311 -4.19 -27.56 8.02
C ASP A 311 -5.20 -28.54 7.41
#